data_08f47faf9b10d384d18ac0e8f55a96bc
#
_entry.id   08f47faf9b10d384d18ac0e8f55a96bc
#
_cell.length_a   1.000
_cell.length_b   1.000
_cell.length_c   1.000
_cell.angle_alpha   90.00
_cell.angle_beta   90.00
_cell.angle_gamma   90.00
#
_symmetry.space_group_name_H-M   'P 1'
#
loop_
_entity.id
_entity.type
_entity.pdbx_description
1 polymer ?
#
loop_
_entity_poly.entity_id
_entity_poly.type
_entity_poly.pdbx_seq_one_letter_code
_entity_poly.pdbx_strand_id
1 'polypeptide(L)'
;MKKRVVACILAVACIASLNGCGSKFNGQDTVVEVGDEKVTADVANFFARYQQAQFETTYSSYLGDDFWGKEVTDGKTYEENYKDSIMDSLEEMYILDEHKDDYKVSLSDDEEKSI
;
A
#
# COMPACT_ATOMS: atom_id res chain seq x y z
N MET A 1 -14.63 12.27 29.48
CA MET A 1 -14.45 13.23 28.38
C MET A 1 -14.12 12.45 27.14
N LYS A 2 -15.02 12.42 26.19
CA LYS A 2 -14.85 11.70 24.92
C LYS A 2 -13.95 12.52 24.02
N LYS A 3 -12.68 12.15 23.88
CA LYS A 3 -11.82 12.71 22.86
C LYS A 3 -12.25 12.11 21.50
N ARG A 4 -12.89 12.93 20.70
CA ARG A 4 -13.20 12.60 19.31
C ARG A 4 -11.89 12.61 18.55
N VAL A 5 -11.38 11.44 18.21
CA VAL A 5 -10.33 11.29 17.23
C VAL A 5 -11.00 11.58 15.89
N VAL A 6 -10.80 12.79 15.41
CA VAL A 6 -11.14 13.14 14.03
C VAL A 6 -9.96 12.73 13.20
N ALA A 7 -10.01 11.52 12.68
CA ALA A 7 -9.12 11.10 11.62
C ALA A 7 -9.51 11.89 10.36
N CYS A 8 -8.80 12.97 10.08
CA CYS A 8 -8.87 13.61 8.78
C CYS A 8 -8.14 12.74 7.78
N ILE A 9 -8.87 11.83 7.16
CA ILE A 9 -8.40 11.11 5.97
C ILE A 9 -8.48 12.10 4.82
N LEU A 10 -7.38 12.79 4.57
CA LEU A 10 -7.17 13.47 3.30
C LEU A 10 -6.49 12.49 2.37
N ALA A 11 -7.29 11.57 1.83
CA ALA A 11 -6.86 10.74 0.71
C ALA A 11 -6.78 11.63 -0.53
N VAL A 12 -5.63 12.23 -0.76
CA VAL A 12 -5.33 12.80 -2.07
C VAL A 12 -4.80 11.68 -2.93
N ALA A 13 -5.72 11.02 -3.62
CA ALA A 13 -5.41 10.05 -4.64
C ALA A 13 -4.72 10.74 -5.83
N CYS A 14 -3.41 10.83 -5.79
CA CYS A 14 -2.59 11.15 -6.95
C CYS A 14 -1.86 9.90 -7.46
N ILE A 15 -2.61 8.81 -7.68
CA ILE A 15 -2.10 7.69 -8.49
C ILE A 15 -2.65 7.83 -9.92
N ALA A 16 -2.62 9.04 -10.46
CA ALA A 16 -3.01 9.29 -11.83
C ALA A 16 -1.80 9.68 -12.65
N SER A 17 -0.80 8.80 -12.80
CA SER A 17 0.15 8.96 -13.90
C SER A 17 1.17 7.84 -14.01
N LEU A 18 0.71 6.59 -14.09
CA LEU A 18 1.55 5.55 -14.70
C LEU A 18 1.38 5.50 -16.24
N ASN A 19 0.63 6.45 -16.80
CA ASN A 19 0.54 6.69 -18.22
C ASN A 19 1.06 8.09 -18.51
N GLY A 20 2.35 8.28 -18.64
CA GLY A 20 2.83 9.61 -18.96
C GLY A 20 4.31 9.66 -19.25
N CYS A 21 4.60 9.89 -20.48
CA CYS A 21 5.89 10.33 -20.93
C CYS A 21 6.54 11.36 -19.99
N GLY A 22 7.66 11.01 -19.37
CA GLY A 22 8.68 12.00 -19.04
C GLY A 22 8.77 12.51 -17.62
N SER A 23 7.92 12.17 -16.68
CA SER A 23 8.18 12.48 -15.28
C SER A 23 9.10 11.41 -14.68
N LYS A 24 10.27 11.84 -14.18
CA LYS A 24 11.15 10.91 -13.48
C LYS A 24 10.46 10.48 -12.20
N PHE A 25 10.34 9.17 -11.98
CA PHE A 25 9.91 8.61 -10.70
C PHE A 25 10.85 9.12 -9.60
N ASN A 26 10.29 9.79 -8.60
CA ASN A 26 11.02 10.20 -7.41
C ASN A 26 10.50 9.38 -6.23
N GLY A 27 11.30 8.45 -5.75
CA GLY A 27 10.94 7.55 -4.66
C GLY A 27 10.64 8.26 -3.35
N GLN A 28 11.11 9.49 -3.16
CA GLN A 28 10.90 10.27 -1.95
C GLN A 28 9.60 11.09 -1.95
N ASP A 29 8.85 11.08 -3.05
CA ASP A 29 7.56 11.76 -3.10
C ASP A 29 6.56 11.07 -2.16
N THR A 30 5.84 11.85 -1.36
CA THR A 30 4.80 11.34 -0.49
C THR A 30 3.58 10.94 -1.32
N VAL A 31 3.11 9.70 -1.18
CA VAL A 31 1.93 9.18 -1.89
C VAL A 31 0.69 9.14 -1.00
N VAL A 32 0.87 8.98 0.32
CA VAL A 32 -0.21 9.03 1.31
C VAL A 32 0.34 9.48 2.65
N GLU A 33 -0.49 10.11 3.47
CA GLU A 33 -0.18 10.46 4.85
C GLU A 33 -1.14 9.71 5.78
N VAL A 34 -0.59 9.03 6.79
CA VAL A 34 -1.34 8.27 7.80
C VAL A 34 -0.96 8.84 9.17
N GLY A 35 -1.89 9.57 9.79
CA GLY A 35 -1.56 10.33 11.00
C GLY A 35 -0.46 11.36 10.74
N ASP A 36 0.64 11.26 11.45
CA ASP A 36 1.82 12.11 11.30
C ASP A 36 2.91 11.48 10.38
N GLU A 37 2.68 10.24 9.92
CA GLU A 37 3.63 9.49 9.10
C GLU A 37 3.36 9.68 7.61
N LYS A 38 4.45 9.65 6.82
CA LYS A 38 4.42 9.79 5.36
C LYS A 38 4.87 8.51 4.68
N VAL A 39 4.00 7.97 3.86
CA VAL A 39 4.35 6.86 2.98
C VAL A 39 4.95 7.40 1.70
N THR A 40 6.17 7.03 1.42
CA THR A 40 6.89 7.47 0.22
C THR A 40 6.62 6.56 -0.98
N ALA A 41 6.83 7.08 -2.18
CA ALA A 41 6.57 6.36 -3.42
C ALA A 41 7.44 5.10 -3.58
N ASP A 42 8.67 5.10 -3.05
CA ASP A 42 9.55 3.92 -3.06
C ASP A 42 9.01 2.81 -2.13
N VAL A 43 8.56 3.15 -0.93
CA VAL A 43 7.94 2.19 0.00
C VAL A 43 6.66 1.61 -0.59
N ALA A 44 5.77 2.47 -1.07
CA ALA A 44 4.52 2.03 -1.70
C ALA A 44 4.76 1.15 -2.93
N ASN A 45 5.72 1.53 -3.78
CA ASN A 45 6.06 0.73 -4.97
C ASN A 45 6.70 -0.60 -4.60
N PHE A 46 7.60 -0.64 -3.61
CA PHE A 46 8.18 -1.89 -3.13
C PHE A 46 7.09 -2.83 -2.63
N PHE A 47 6.20 -2.34 -1.78
CA PHE A 47 5.12 -3.13 -1.21
C PHE A 47 4.16 -3.64 -2.30
N ALA A 48 3.78 -2.78 -3.26
CA ALA A 48 2.94 -3.15 -4.38
C ALA A 48 3.57 -4.26 -5.24
N ARG A 49 4.87 -4.15 -5.56
CA ARG A 49 5.58 -5.17 -6.33
C ARG A 49 5.75 -6.48 -5.57
N TYR A 50 6.01 -6.40 -4.28
CA TYR A 50 6.09 -7.58 -3.44
C TYR A 50 4.75 -8.33 -3.40
N GLN A 51 3.66 -7.63 -3.15
CA GLN A 51 2.33 -8.21 -3.13
C GLN A 51 1.92 -8.77 -4.50
N GLN A 52 2.21 -8.05 -5.58
CA GLN A 52 1.98 -8.53 -6.94
C GLN A 52 2.72 -9.84 -7.20
N ALA A 53 4.01 -9.92 -6.86
CA ALA A 53 4.81 -11.12 -7.04
C ALA A 53 4.26 -12.31 -6.25
N GLN A 54 3.82 -12.10 -5.01
CA GLN A 54 3.18 -13.12 -4.18
C GLN A 54 1.89 -13.63 -4.82
N PHE A 55 1.05 -12.71 -5.28
CA PHE A 55 -0.22 -13.04 -5.92
C PHE A 55 0.01 -13.81 -7.22
N GLU A 56 0.85 -13.32 -8.10
CA GLU A 56 1.15 -13.98 -9.38
C GLU A 56 1.79 -15.35 -9.17
N THR A 57 2.71 -15.49 -8.21
CA THR A 57 3.32 -16.79 -7.90
C THR A 57 2.28 -17.83 -7.46
N THR A 58 1.28 -17.41 -6.71
CA THR A 58 0.24 -18.31 -6.19
C THR A 58 -0.80 -18.66 -7.25
N TYR A 59 -1.17 -17.69 -8.10
CA TYR A 59 -2.33 -17.81 -8.97
C TYR A 59 -2.02 -17.82 -10.47
N SER A 60 -0.75 -17.69 -10.88
CA SER A 60 -0.38 -17.55 -12.30
C SER A 60 -0.92 -18.66 -13.20
N SER A 61 -1.04 -19.88 -12.70
CA SER A 61 -1.60 -21.00 -13.46
C SER A 61 -3.10 -20.90 -13.73
N TYR A 62 -3.79 -20.04 -13.01
CA TYR A 62 -5.24 -19.81 -13.12
C TYR A 62 -5.57 -18.47 -13.79
N LEU A 63 -4.59 -17.56 -13.87
CA LEU A 63 -4.75 -16.24 -14.43
C LEU A 63 -4.37 -16.29 -15.92
N GLY A 64 -5.22 -15.76 -16.78
CA GLY A 64 -4.82 -15.54 -18.17
C GLY A 64 -3.93 -14.30 -18.29
N ASP A 65 -3.25 -14.15 -19.42
CA ASP A 65 -2.30 -13.06 -19.70
C ASP A 65 -2.93 -11.66 -19.61
N ASP A 66 -4.25 -11.57 -19.76
CA ASP A 66 -5.03 -10.33 -19.70
C ASP A 66 -5.71 -10.08 -18.33
N PHE A 67 -5.38 -10.87 -17.32
CA PHE A 67 -6.06 -10.87 -16.01
C PHE A 67 -6.15 -9.47 -15.40
N TRP A 68 -5.05 -8.74 -15.32
CA TRP A 68 -4.99 -7.46 -14.66
C TRP A 68 -5.89 -6.38 -15.31
N GLY A 69 -6.08 -6.48 -16.62
CA GLY A 69 -6.92 -5.56 -17.39
C GLY A 69 -8.41 -5.92 -17.41
N LYS A 70 -8.81 -7.06 -16.83
CA LYS A 70 -10.24 -7.46 -16.80
C LYS A 70 -11.01 -6.59 -15.83
N GLU A 71 -12.16 -6.12 -16.29
CA GLU A 71 -13.13 -5.43 -15.44
C GLU A 71 -13.78 -6.42 -14.45
N VAL A 72 -13.90 -6.03 -13.19
CA VAL A 72 -14.44 -6.89 -12.13
C VAL A 72 -15.68 -6.31 -11.48
N THR A 73 -15.66 -5.06 -11.06
CA THR A 73 -16.76 -4.44 -10.32
C THR A 73 -16.78 -2.93 -10.59
N ASP A 74 -17.96 -2.39 -10.85
CA ASP A 74 -18.20 -0.95 -10.98
C ASP A 74 -17.28 -0.24 -11.98
N GLY A 75 -16.91 -0.92 -13.07
CA GLY A 75 -16.04 -0.39 -14.12
C GLY A 75 -14.56 -0.35 -13.76
N LYS A 76 -14.16 -0.90 -12.62
CA LYS A 76 -12.75 -1.03 -12.23
C LYS A 76 -12.17 -2.34 -12.72
N THR A 77 -10.90 -2.28 -13.13
CA THR A 77 -10.12 -3.47 -13.48
C THR A 77 -9.59 -4.18 -12.23
N TYR A 78 -9.10 -5.42 -12.38
CA TYR A 78 -8.39 -6.12 -11.30
C TYR A 78 -7.20 -5.32 -10.81
N GLU A 79 -6.44 -4.70 -11.72
CA GLU A 79 -5.30 -3.87 -11.36
C GLU A 79 -5.69 -2.70 -10.45
N GLU A 80 -6.76 -1.99 -10.81
CA GLU A 80 -7.24 -0.85 -10.02
C GLU A 80 -7.73 -1.27 -8.63
N ASN A 81 -8.55 -2.31 -8.56
CA ASN A 81 -9.00 -2.85 -7.27
C ASN A 81 -7.86 -3.36 -6.42
N TYR A 82 -6.86 -3.99 -7.04
CA TYR A 82 -5.71 -4.51 -6.32
C TYR A 82 -4.83 -3.38 -5.77
N LYS A 83 -4.65 -2.30 -6.54
CA LYS A 83 -3.96 -1.09 -6.07
C LYS A 83 -4.67 -0.46 -4.87
N ASP A 84 -5.99 -0.37 -4.91
CA ASP A 84 -6.77 0.14 -3.78
C ASP A 84 -6.53 -0.72 -2.52
N SER A 85 -6.60 -2.04 -2.63
CA SER A 85 -6.37 -2.95 -1.50
C SER A 85 -4.93 -2.90 -0.96
N ILE A 86 -3.95 -2.61 -1.81
CA ILE A 86 -2.56 -2.40 -1.39
C ILE A 86 -2.45 -1.13 -0.56
N MET A 87 -3.11 -0.06 -0.97
CA MET A 87 -3.10 1.20 -0.22
C MET A 87 -3.77 1.04 1.14
N ASP A 88 -4.93 0.39 1.18
CA ASP A 88 -5.62 0.07 2.45
C ASP A 88 -4.69 -0.74 3.39
N SER A 89 -3.99 -1.74 2.86
CA SER A 89 -3.05 -2.56 3.63
C SER A 89 -1.86 -1.75 4.15
N LEU A 90 -1.35 -0.81 3.37
CA LEU A 90 -0.29 0.10 3.81
C LEU A 90 -0.76 1.00 4.94
N GLU A 91 -1.95 1.61 4.79
CA GLU A 91 -2.55 2.44 5.83
C GLU A 91 -2.73 1.67 7.13
N GLU A 92 -3.26 0.43 7.06
CA GLU A 92 -3.40 -0.45 8.24
C GLU A 92 -2.04 -0.74 8.90
N MET A 93 -1.00 -1.01 8.12
CA MET A 93 0.34 -1.28 8.66
C MET A 93 0.90 -0.06 9.40
N TYR A 94 0.75 1.14 8.85
CA TYR A 94 1.21 2.37 9.48
C TYR A 94 0.42 2.69 10.75
N ILE A 95 -0.91 2.47 10.76
CA ILE A 95 -1.73 2.61 11.97
C ILE A 95 -1.28 1.62 13.05
N LEU A 96 -0.99 0.37 12.68
CA LEU A 96 -0.49 -0.63 13.63
C LEU A 96 0.89 -0.25 14.18
N ASP A 97 1.78 0.28 13.34
CA ASP A 97 3.10 0.73 13.76
C ASP A 97 3.02 1.92 14.73
N GLU A 98 2.12 2.88 14.47
CA GLU A 98 1.87 4.01 15.38
C GLU A 98 1.43 3.55 16.78
N HIS A 99 0.65 2.45 16.85
CA HIS A 99 0.10 1.92 18.10
C HIS A 99 0.89 0.74 18.69
N LYS A 100 2.01 0.36 18.12
CA LYS A 100 2.81 -0.81 18.60
C LYS A 100 3.17 -0.73 20.07
N ASP A 101 3.48 0.47 20.56
CA ASP A 101 3.87 0.67 21.96
C ASP A 101 2.68 0.49 22.93
N ASP A 102 1.47 0.84 22.51
CA ASP A 102 0.24 0.63 23.28
C ASP A 102 0.00 -0.86 23.54
N TYR A 103 0.37 -1.70 22.59
CA TYR A 103 0.24 -3.16 22.66
C TYR A 103 1.53 -3.86 23.11
N LYS A 104 2.59 -3.11 23.40
CA LYS A 104 3.91 -3.64 23.79
C LYS A 104 4.48 -4.62 22.75
N VAL A 105 4.29 -4.33 21.49
CA VAL A 105 4.84 -5.09 20.37
C VAL A 105 6.21 -4.51 20.02
N SER A 106 7.24 -5.36 20.05
CA SER A 106 8.58 -5.00 19.61
C SER A 106 9.29 -6.24 19.09
N LEU A 107 10.21 -6.05 18.17
CA LEU A 107 11.12 -7.12 17.76
C LEU A 107 12.20 -7.31 18.85
N SER A 108 12.55 -8.55 19.11
CA SER A 108 13.72 -8.87 19.91
C SER A 108 14.99 -8.77 19.08
N ASP A 109 16.15 -8.60 19.72
CA ASP A 109 17.45 -8.54 19.04
C ASP A 109 17.73 -9.77 18.15
N ASP A 110 17.19 -10.93 18.52
CA ASP A 110 17.37 -12.17 17.75
C ASP A 110 16.46 -12.22 16.51
N GLU A 111 15.26 -11.66 16.61
CA GLU A 111 14.35 -11.51 15.46
C GLU A 111 14.89 -10.50 14.46
N GLU A 112 15.39 -9.35 14.93
CA GLU A 112 16.01 -8.35 14.04
C GLU A 112 17.21 -8.91 13.25
N LYS A 113 18.02 -9.77 13.89
CA LYS A 113 19.17 -10.39 13.21
C LYS A 113 18.79 -11.47 12.21
N SER A 114 17.56 -11.96 12.28
CA SER A 114 17.07 -13.03 11.39
C SER A 114 16.44 -12.51 10.09
N ILE A 115 16.21 -11.20 10.00
CA ILE A 115 15.69 -10.51 8.83
C ILE A 115 16.85 -10.10 7.92
#